data_7e9e7a35760aaed3c75e5507441d4ffb
#
_entry.id   7e9e7a35760aaed3c75e5507441d4ffb
#
_cell.length_a   1.000
_cell.length_b   1.000
_cell.length_c   1.000
_cell.angle_alpha   90.00
_cell.angle_beta   90.00
_cell.angle_gamma   90.00
#
_symmetry.space_group_name_H-M   'P 1'
#
loop_
_entity.id
_entity.type
_entity.pdbx_description
1 polymer ?
#
loop_
_entity_poly.entity_id
_entity_poly.type
_entity_poly.pdbx_seq_one_letter_code
_entity_poly.pdbx_strand_id
1 'polypeptide(L)'
;FAFISDMSISLSLLYSLSLPLSTAFLHFFAFFLFFFRLSAILRSECSKRSQLMTKIHYGWLSSLLLFIALLCCSCSTTKSNTDDSVSAPPGYVPGQTNVLTPTADGTVQTGDEPLILDFSNASMGYFMGKVTSDDTKVNIQVTGEDDVVYNYFLETKDDWTAFPLTSGDGAYLILAFEDIGNGQYASLFSYPLDVTLENVFLPFLYPNQYVDFSADSKLVSLAASLSADAETDLDALRTLYEYVVTTLTYDNEKAATVKAGYLPDLDETLKTKTGICFDYASLLTAMLRSLSIPTRLAIGYSGDVKHAWIDVYIESVGWVEKVAQFDGNEWKFMDPTFDSAGKDSEAIREYIGDASNYTLQYVY
;
A
#
# COMPACT_ATOMS: atom_id res chain seq x y z
N PHE A 1 -24.15 -38.44 -30.28
CA PHE A 1 -22.67 -38.37 -30.12
C PHE A 1 -22.08 -37.01 -30.53
N ALA A 2 -22.77 -36.22 -31.36
CA ALA A 2 -22.32 -34.87 -31.74
C ALA A 2 -22.58 -33.80 -30.66
N PHE A 3 -23.36 -34.09 -29.63
CA PHE A 3 -23.81 -33.15 -28.60
C PHE A 3 -22.83 -32.99 -27.42
N ILE A 4 -21.86 -33.91 -27.25
CA ILE A 4 -20.88 -33.87 -26.17
C ILE A 4 -19.63 -33.06 -26.54
N SER A 5 -19.32 -32.91 -27.83
CA SER A 5 -18.16 -32.16 -28.29
C SER A 5 -18.33 -30.65 -28.13
N ASP A 6 -19.55 -30.12 -28.29
CA ASP A 6 -19.80 -28.66 -28.15
C ASP A 6 -19.78 -28.17 -26.70
N MET A 7 -19.97 -29.10 -25.73
CA MET A 7 -19.95 -28.75 -24.32
C MET A 7 -18.53 -28.65 -23.75
N SER A 8 -17.57 -29.37 -24.35
CA SER A 8 -16.15 -29.34 -23.94
C SER A 8 -15.44 -28.07 -24.44
N ILE A 9 -15.84 -27.54 -25.61
CA ILE A 9 -15.26 -26.32 -26.18
C ILE A 9 -15.74 -25.08 -25.38
N SER A 10 -16.97 -25.11 -24.90
CA SER A 10 -17.53 -24.00 -24.09
C SER A 10 -16.89 -23.92 -22.68
N LEU A 11 -16.50 -25.08 -22.12
CA LEU A 11 -15.81 -25.11 -20.81
C LEU A 11 -14.32 -24.71 -20.93
N SER A 12 -13.66 -25.06 -22.03
CA SER A 12 -12.25 -24.67 -22.22
C SER A 12 -12.08 -23.17 -22.45
N LEU A 13 -13.06 -22.50 -23.03
CA LEU A 13 -13.05 -21.04 -23.19
C LEU A 13 -13.29 -20.28 -21.86
N LEU A 14 -14.00 -20.89 -20.92
CA LEU A 14 -14.21 -20.33 -19.58
C LEU A 14 -12.97 -20.48 -18.67
N TYR A 15 -12.16 -21.51 -18.90
CA TYR A 15 -10.90 -21.70 -18.14
C TYR A 15 -9.75 -20.83 -18.62
N SER A 16 -9.83 -20.27 -19.83
CA SER A 16 -8.79 -19.37 -20.39
C SER A 16 -8.97 -17.90 -20.01
N LEU A 17 -10.11 -17.55 -19.44
CA LEU A 17 -10.35 -16.21 -18.87
C LEU A 17 -10.14 -16.31 -17.35
N SER A 18 -8.96 -15.95 -16.90
CA SER A 18 -8.53 -15.91 -15.48
C SER A 18 -9.25 -14.80 -14.69
N LEU A 19 -10.57 -14.93 -14.52
CA LEU A 19 -11.34 -14.11 -13.60
C LEU A 19 -11.77 -14.98 -12.41
N PRO A 20 -11.57 -14.54 -11.16
CA PRO A 20 -12.06 -15.24 -9.98
C PRO A 20 -13.59 -15.09 -9.88
N LEU A 21 -14.30 -15.94 -10.58
CA LEU A 21 -15.77 -16.05 -10.45
C LEU A 21 -16.05 -16.89 -9.22
N SER A 22 -16.75 -16.34 -8.23
CA SER A 22 -17.23 -17.10 -7.08
C SER A 22 -18.06 -18.32 -7.56
N THR A 23 -17.95 -19.44 -6.86
CA THR A 23 -18.68 -20.68 -7.19
C THR A 23 -20.19 -20.47 -7.33
N ALA A 24 -20.77 -19.49 -6.63
CA ALA A 24 -22.16 -19.07 -6.73
C ALA A 24 -22.52 -18.51 -8.11
N PHE A 25 -21.62 -17.76 -8.74
CA PHE A 25 -21.83 -17.16 -10.07
C PHE A 25 -21.78 -18.23 -11.17
N LEU A 26 -20.90 -19.22 -11.04
CA LEU A 26 -20.83 -20.34 -11.97
C LEU A 26 -22.10 -21.22 -11.93
N HIS A 27 -22.64 -21.47 -10.76
CA HIS A 27 -23.89 -22.22 -10.59
C HIS A 27 -25.09 -21.43 -11.11
N PHE A 28 -25.11 -20.11 -10.91
CA PHE A 28 -26.15 -19.23 -11.44
C PHE A 28 -26.15 -19.18 -12.97
N PHE A 29 -24.97 -19.10 -13.59
CA PHE A 29 -24.82 -19.07 -15.03
C PHE A 29 -25.17 -20.43 -15.68
N ALA A 30 -24.79 -21.54 -15.08
CA ALA A 30 -25.16 -22.89 -15.51
C ALA A 30 -26.69 -23.11 -15.42
N PHE A 31 -27.31 -22.63 -14.35
CA PHE A 31 -28.74 -22.70 -14.13
C PHE A 31 -29.51 -21.85 -15.16
N PHE A 32 -29.01 -20.65 -15.48
CA PHE A 32 -29.58 -19.75 -16.48
C PHE A 32 -29.53 -20.34 -17.91
N LEU A 33 -28.41 -20.94 -18.29
CA LEU A 33 -28.24 -21.63 -19.57
C LEU A 33 -29.15 -22.86 -19.70
N PHE A 34 -29.33 -23.60 -18.60
CA PHE A 34 -30.25 -24.75 -18.56
C PHE A 34 -31.72 -24.31 -18.79
N PHE A 35 -32.14 -23.23 -18.15
CA PHE A 35 -33.50 -22.69 -18.32
C PHE A 35 -33.76 -22.11 -19.71
N PHE A 36 -32.77 -21.46 -20.30
CA PHE A 36 -32.88 -20.91 -21.65
C PHE A 36 -33.05 -22.02 -22.71
N ARG A 37 -32.34 -23.14 -22.54
CA ARG A 37 -32.48 -24.34 -23.40
C ARG A 37 -33.82 -25.05 -23.20
N LEU A 38 -34.25 -25.15 -21.97
CA LEU A 38 -35.56 -25.77 -21.67
C LEU A 38 -36.72 -24.97 -22.28
N SER A 39 -36.66 -23.65 -22.25
CA SER A 39 -37.64 -22.76 -22.88
C SER A 39 -37.64 -22.85 -24.40
N ALA A 40 -36.51 -23.08 -25.04
CA ALA A 40 -36.37 -23.26 -26.48
C ALA A 40 -36.95 -24.60 -26.96
N ILE A 41 -36.74 -25.69 -26.18
CA ILE A 41 -37.31 -27.01 -26.46
C ILE A 41 -38.83 -27.00 -26.29
N LEU A 42 -39.34 -26.33 -25.26
CA LEU A 42 -40.79 -26.18 -25.04
C LEU A 42 -41.49 -25.34 -26.12
N ARG A 43 -40.79 -24.38 -26.77
CA ARG A 43 -41.32 -23.62 -27.90
C ARG A 43 -41.47 -24.46 -29.18
N SER A 44 -40.66 -25.47 -29.39
CA SER A 44 -40.72 -26.31 -30.61
C SER A 44 -41.89 -27.28 -30.61
N GLU A 45 -42.41 -27.67 -29.43
CA GLU A 45 -43.56 -28.60 -29.33
C GLU A 45 -44.92 -27.95 -29.19
N CYS A 46 -45.02 -26.65 -28.97
CA CYS A 46 -46.27 -25.93 -28.63
C CYS A 46 -46.87 -25.08 -29.75
N SER A 47 -46.69 -25.50 -31.03
CA SER A 47 -47.35 -24.84 -32.19
C SER A 47 -48.84 -25.21 -32.37
N LYS A 48 -49.48 -25.97 -31.44
CA LYS A 48 -50.87 -26.45 -31.65
C LYS A 48 -51.87 -26.19 -30.51
N ARG A 49 -51.56 -25.36 -29.49
CA ARG A 49 -52.57 -24.95 -28.46
C ARG A 49 -52.42 -23.46 -28.07
N SER A 50 -52.96 -22.58 -28.88
CA SER A 50 -52.68 -21.12 -28.80
C SER A 50 -53.64 -20.29 -27.93
N GLN A 51 -54.49 -20.82 -27.07
CA GLN A 51 -55.41 -19.99 -26.28
C GLN A 51 -55.41 -20.16 -24.77
N LEU A 52 -54.70 -21.15 -24.23
CA LEU A 52 -54.60 -21.32 -22.77
C LEU A 52 -53.30 -20.81 -22.15
N MET A 53 -52.29 -20.53 -22.97
CA MET A 53 -50.92 -20.17 -22.54
C MET A 53 -50.71 -18.69 -22.26
N THR A 54 -51.54 -17.80 -22.78
CA THR A 54 -51.39 -16.35 -22.53
C THR A 54 -51.65 -15.94 -21.08
N LYS A 55 -52.57 -16.60 -20.38
CA LYS A 55 -52.83 -16.33 -18.95
C LYS A 55 -51.76 -16.87 -18.00
N ILE A 56 -51.10 -17.96 -18.38
CA ILE A 56 -50.02 -18.56 -17.59
C ILE A 56 -48.73 -17.74 -17.74
N HIS A 57 -48.44 -17.19 -18.94
CA HIS A 57 -47.25 -16.39 -19.16
C HIS A 57 -47.26 -15.06 -18.37
N TYR A 58 -48.40 -14.37 -18.29
CA TYR A 58 -48.50 -13.18 -17.47
C TYR A 58 -48.38 -13.42 -15.97
N GLY A 59 -48.88 -14.53 -15.48
CA GLY A 59 -48.75 -14.96 -14.08
C GLY A 59 -47.30 -15.25 -13.68
N TRP A 60 -46.52 -15.85 -14.58
CA TRP A 60 -45.12 -16.18 -14.33
C TRP A 60 -44.20 -15.00 -14.46
N LEU A 61 -44.45 -14.09 -15.41
CA LEU A 61 -43.69 -12.84 -15.53
C LEU A 61 -43.94 -11.90 -14.34
N SER A 62 -45.17 -11.80 -13.85
CA SER A 62 -45.46 -11.00 -12.63
C SER A 62 -44.87 -11.61 -11.38
N SER A 63 -44.83 -12.96 -11.25
CA SER A 63 -44.22 -13.67 -10.13
C SER A 63 -42.67 -13.52 -10.17
N LEU A 64 -42.06 -13.56 -11.37
CA LEU A 64 -40.62 -13.37 -11.55
C LEU A 64 -40.20 -11.92 -11.24
N LEU A 65 -40.99 -10.93 -11.68
CA LEU A 65 -40.75 -9.53 -11.35
C LEU A 65 -40.94 -9.24 -9.85
N LEU A 66 -41.90 -9.89 -9.19
CA LEU A 66 -42.07 -9.79 -7.74
C LEU A 66 -40.89 -10.43 -6.98
N PHE A 67 -40.35 -11.53 -7.48
CA PHE A 67 -39.19 -12.21 -6.88
C PHE A 67 -37.90 -11.39 -7.07
N ILE A 68 -37.72 -10.75 -8.23
CA ILE A 68 -36.61 -9.84 -8.48
C ILE A 68 -36.76 -8.56 -7.63
N ALA A 69 -37.96 -8.03 -7.46
CA ALA A 69 -38.23 -6.90 -6.57
C ALA A 69 -37.98 -7.24 -5.09
N LEU A 70 -38.30 -8.47 -4.66
CA LEU A 70 -37.99 -8.96 -3.30
C LEU A 70 -36.49 -9.22 -3.10
N LEU A 71 -35.76 -9.64 -4.12
CA LEU A 71 -34.30 -9.76 -4.07
C LEU A 71 -33.61 -8.37 -4.08
N CYS A 72 -34.19 -7.39 -4.76
CA CYS A 72 -33.69 -5.99 -4.70
C CYS A 72 -34.07 -5.28 -3.40
N CYS A 73 -35.18 -5.67 -2.74
CA CYS A 73 -35.55 -5.11 -1.43
C CYS A 73 -34.84 -5.81 -0.24
N SER A 74 -34.23 -6.97 -0.41
CA SER A 74 -33.37 -7.57 0.61
C SER A 74 -31.91 -7.07 0.56
N CYS A 75 -31.55 -6.20 -0.40
CA CYS A 75 -30.53 -5.20 -0.21
C CYS A 75 -31.11 -4.00 0.59
N SER A 76 -31.76 -4.25 1.73
CA SER A 76 -31.64 -3.34 2.83
C SER A 76 -30.13 -3.27 3.07
N THR A 77 -29.54 -2.13 2.75
CA THR A 77 -28.37 -1.67 3.42
C THR A 77 -28.59 -1.85 4.91
N THR A 78 -28.26 -3.02 5.43
CA THR A 78 -27.55 -3.05 6.66
C THR A 78 -26.35 -2.18 6.32
N LYS A 79 -26.41 -0.88 6.65
CA LYS A 79 -25.24 -0.24 7.20
C LYS A 79 -24.83 -1.21 8.30
N SER A 80 -23.90 -2.11 8.01
CA SER A 80 -22.94 -2.48 8.99
C SER A 80 -22.36 -1.12 9.37
N ASN A 81 -22.79 -0.58 10.51
CA ASN A 81 -21.91 0.17 11.36
C ASN A 81 -20.88 -0.87 11.80
N THR A 82 -19.98 -1.29 10.91
CA THR A 82 -18.59 -1.36 11.23
C THR A 82 -18.30 0.09 11.56
N ASP A 83 -18.31 0.40 12.82
CA ASP A 83 -17.48 1.42 13.40
C ASP A 83 -16.05 0.98 13.05
N ASP A 84 -15.66 1.15 11.79
CA ASP A 84 -14.30 1.40 11.38
C ASP A 84 -14.01 2.80 11.89
N SER A 85 -13.90 2.91 13.21
CA SER A 85 -13.19 4.00 13.83
C SER A 85 -11.73 3.82 13.42
N VAL A 86 -11.41 4.22 12.19
CA VAL A 86 -10.04 4.48 11.78
C VAL A 86 -9.52 5.43 12.86
N SER A 87 -8.62 4.93 13.71
CA SER A 87 -8.04 5.73 14.78
C SER A 87 -7.45 6.96 14.11
N ALA A 88 -7.85 8.15 14.56
CA ALA A 88 -7.27 9.38 14.02
C ALA A 88 -5.73 9.31 14.15
N PRO A 89 -4.97 9.83 13.18
CA PRO A 89 -3.52 9.93 13.32
C PRO A 89 -3.20 10.76 14.56
N PRO A 90 -2.03 10.57 15.20
CA PRO A 90 -1.55 11.50 16.21
C PRO A 90 -1.51 12.88 15.55
N GLY A 91 -2.25 13.85 16.09
CA GLY A 91 -2.43 15.16 15.45
C GLY A 91 -1.11 15.95 15.36
N TYR A 92 -0.91 16.64 14.25
CA TYR A 92 0.15 17.62 14.10
C TYR A 92 -0.02 18.77 15.12
N VAL A 93 1.08 19.17 15.75
CA VAL A 93 1.13 20.33 16.64
C VAL A 93 2.28 21.24 16.20
N PRO A 94 2.04 22.54 15.90
CA PRO A 94 3.06 23.48 15.44
C PRO A 94 4.33 23.45 16.28
N GLY A 95 5.49 23.27 15.62
CA GLY A 95 6.80 23.27 16.27
C GLY A 95 7.07 22.16 17.28
N GLN A 96 6.18 21.19 17.45
CA GLN A 96 6.39 20.05 18.33
C GLN A 96 6.79 18.81 17.56
N THR A 97 7.72 18.06 18.12
CA THR A 97 8.14 16.75 17.60
C THR A 97 7.58 15.61 18.42
N ASN A 98 7.28 14.51 17.76
CA ASN A 98 6.88 13.26 18.37
C ASN A 98 7.51 12.10 17.60
N VAL A 99 8.74 11.76 17.95
CA VAL A 99 9.49 10.70 17.30
C VAL A 99 9.16 9.36 17.96
N LEU A 100 8.50 8.49 17.23
CA LEU A 100 8.26 7.13 17.68
C LEU A 100 9.56 6.33 17.58
N THR A 101 9.89 5.58 18.62
CA THR A 101 11.10 4.77 18.68
C THR A 101 10.74 3.29 18.63
N PRO A 102 11.12 2.55 17.58
CA PRO A 102 10.88 1.11 17.54
C PRO A 102 11.74 0.38 18.58
N THR A 103 11.15 -0.63 19.22
CA THR A 103 11.79 -1.46 20.26
C THR A 103 11.62 -2.94 19.95
N ALA A 104 12.57 -3.76 20.45
CA ALA A 104 12.51 -5.20 20.41
C ALA A 104 12.26 -5.71 21.84
N ASP A 105 10.98 -5.88 22.22
CA ASP A 105 10.59 -6.12 23.61
C ASP A 105 10.79 -7.58 24.06
N GLY A 106 11.08 -8.49 23.14
CA GLY A 106 11.44 -9.87 23.43
C GLY A 106 10.28 -10.78 23.82
N THR A 107 9.03 -10.31 23.72
CA THR A 107 7.85 -11.11 24.11
C THR A 107 7.44 -12.11 23.04
N VAL A 108 7.70 -11.79 21.76
CA VAL A 108 7.44 -12.66 20.59
C VAL A 108 8.69 -12.67 19.72
N GLN A 109 9.67 -13.47 20.10
CA GLN A 109 10.90 -13.65 19.34
C GLN A 109 10.96 -14.99 18.63
N THR A 110 11.64 -15.04 17.48
CA THR A 110 11.97 -16.25 16.74
C THR A 110 13.34 -16.14 16.08
N GLY A 111 13.87 -17.29 15.66
CA GLY A 111 15.18 -17.39 15.03
C GLY A 111 16.29 -17.69 16.03
N ASP A 112 17.42 -18.10 15.49
CA ASP A 112 18.66 -18.36 16.17
C ASP A 112 19.79 -17.69 15.38
N GLU A 113 21.06 -17.92 15.73
CA GLU A 113 22.17 -17.47 14.91
C GLU A 113 22.01 -17.97 13.46
N PRO A 114 22.16 -17.13 12.42
CA PRO A 114 22.70 -15.76 12.46
C PRO A 114 21.64 -14.64 12.56
N LEU A 115 20.34 -14.93 12.68
CA LEU A 115 19.28 -13.93 12.65
C LEU A 115 18.25 -14.13 13.77
N ILE A 116 17.96 -13.08 14.52
CA ILE A 116 16.84 -13.01 15.47
C ILE A 116 15.82 -12.00 14.92
N LEU A 117 14.55 -12.37 14.94
CA LEU A 117 13.41 -11.48 14.67
C LEU A 117 12.55 -11.34 15.93
N ASP A 118 12.00 -10.15 16.13
CA ASP A 118 11.11 -9.80 17.23
C ASP A 118 9.83 -9.19 16.70
N PHE A 119 8.71 -9.87 16.90
CA PHE A 119 7.36 -9.50 16.47
C PHE A 119 6.52 -8.93 17.62
N SER A 120 7.12 -8.59 18.76
CA SER A 120 6.42 -8.10 19.94
C SER A 120 5.54 -6.89 19.67
N ASN A 121 5.94 -6.08 18.71
CA ASN A 121 5.30 -4.82 18.34
C ASN A 121 4.62 -4.85 16.95
N ALA A 122 4.20 -6.04 16.47
CA ALA A 122 3.54 -6.18 15.17
C ALA A 122 2.24 -5.34 15.08
N SER A 123 1.47 -5.21 16.16
CA SER A 123 0.28 -4.34 16.22
C SER A 123 0.60 -2.85 16.11
N MET A 124 1.86 -2.46 16.39
CA MET A 124 2.36 -1.10 16.16
C MET A 124 2.83 -0.87 14.72
N GLY A 125 2.67 -1.87 13.83
CA GLY A 125 2.97 -1.76 12.42
C GLY A 125 4.42 -1.99 12.03
N TYR A 126 5.21 -2.67 12.87
CA TYR A 126 6.58 -3.06 12.56
C TYR A 126 7.00 -4.35 13.30
N PHE A 127 8.06 -4.96 12.83
CA PHE A 127 8.83 -5.93 13.56
C PHE A 127 10.33 -5.56 13.54
N MET A 128 11.11 -6.14 14.43
CA MET A 128 12.55 -5.88 14.55
C MET A 128 13.35 -7.09 14.10
N GLY A 129 14.50 -6.85 13.49
CA GLY A 129 15.45 -7.91 13.13
C GLY A 129 16.87 -7.53 13.47
N LYS A 130 17.66 -8.53 13.82
CA LYS A 130 19.06 -8.37 14.20
C LYS A 130 19.90 -9.55 13.72
N VAL A 131 20.99 -9.26 13.01
CA VAL A 131 22.06 -10.23 12.72
C VAL A 131 22.94 -10.40 13.94
N THR A 132 23.27 -11.65 14.28
CA THR A 132 24.05 -12.00 15.48
C THR A 132 25.43 -12.53 15.18
N SER A 133 25.73 -12.86 13.92
CA SER A 133 27.03 -13.38 13.46
C SER A 133 27.80 -12.33 12.66
N ASP A 134 29.12 -12.40 12.75
CA ASP A 134 30.04 -11.56 11.96
C ASP A 134 29.99 -11.95 10.47
N ASP A 135 30.24 -10.97 9.59
CA ASP A 135 30.34 -11.14 8.14
C ASP A 135 29.11 -11.82 7.48
N THR A 136 27.97 -11.77 8.17
CA THR A 136 26.71 -12.35 7.67
C THR A 136 25.83 -11.29 7.03
N LYS A 137 25.35 -11.62 5.83
CA LYS A 137 24.34 -10.84 5.13
C LYS A 137 23.06 -11.64 5.03
N VAL A 138 21.97 -11.05 5.49
CA VAL A 138 20.65 -11.66 5.48
C VAL A 138 19.72 -10.87 4.58
N ASN A 139 18.96 -11.58 3.74
CA ASN A 139 17.80 -11.04 3.03
C ASN A 139 16.52 -11.43 3.79
N ILE A 140 15.71 -10.45 4.13
CA ILE A 140 14.38 -10.63 4.70
C ILE A 140 13.35 -10.23 3.65
N GLN A 141 12.42 -11.14 3.37
CA GLN A 141 11.29 -10.90 2.48
C GLN A 141 10.01 -10.83 3.32
N VAL A 142 9.24 -9.77 3.11
CA VAL A 142 7.95 -9.54 3.76
C VAL A 142 6.89 -9.47 2.68
N THR A 143 5.88 -10.32 2.78
CA THR A 143 4.72 -10.33 1.87
C THR A 143 3.46 -10.21 2.71
N GLY A 144 2.62 -9.22 2.45
CA GLY A 144 1.33 -9.01 3.10
C GLY A 144 0.16 -9.27 2.16
N GLU A 145 -1.02 -8.75 2.48
CA GLU A 145 -2.27 -8.94 1.72
C GLU A 145 -2.24 -8.28 0.31
N ASP A 146 -1.30 -7.38 0.05
CA ASP A 146 -1.11 -6.75 -1.26
C ASP A 146 -0.32 -7.63 -2.26
N ASP A 147 0.13 -8.83 -1.83
CA ASP A 147 0.97 -9.76 -2.60
C ASP A 147 2.33 -9.14 -3.06
N VAL A 148 2.69 -7.95 -2.57
CA VAL A 148 3.98 -7.31 -2.87
C VAL A 148 5.06 -7.93 -1.99
N VAL A 149 6.18 -8.33 -2.62
CA VAL A 149 7.34 -8.89 -1.90
C VAL A 149 8.33 -7.76 -1.59
N TYR A 150 8.36 -7.32 -0.35
CA TYR A 150 9.32 -6.34 0.15
C TYR A 150 10.62 -7.02 0.52
N ASN A 151 11.75 -6.55 -0.01
CA ASN A 151 13.07 -7.12 0.23
C ASN A 151 13.92 -6.17 1.05
N TYR A 152 14.43 -6.67 2.18
CA TYR A 152 15.32 -5.94 3.08
C TYR A 152 16.63 -6.71 3.24
N PHE A 153 17.72 -5.97 3.44
CA PHE A 153 19.03 -6.55 3.68
C PHE A 153 19.58 -6.08 5.02
N LEU A 154 20.08 -7.02 5.81
CA LEU A 154 20.77 -6.79 7.07
C LEU A 154 22.20 -7.28 6.96
N GLU A 155 23.15 -6.40 7.33
CA GLU A 155 24.59 -6.69 7.31
C GLU A 155 25.28 -6.26 8.62
N THR A 156 24.64 -5.34 9.39
CA THR A 156 25.23 -4.82 10.62
C THR A 156 24.90 -5.76 11.78
N LYS A 157 25.96 -6.26 12.44
CA LYS A 157 25.83 -7.14 13.59
C LYS A 157 25.37 -6.38 14.82
N ASP A 158 24.52 -7.05 15.60
CA ASP A 158 24.03 -6.64 16.93
C ASP A 158 23.12 -5.39 16.95
N ASP A 159 22.91 -4.73 15.81
CA ASP A 159 21.98 -3.61 15.72
C ASP A 159 20.56 -4.08 15.34
N TRP A 160 19.58 -3.60 16.10
CA TRP A 160 18.17 -3.83 15.78
C TRP A 160 17.69 -2.90 14.66
N THR A 161 17.12 -3.47 13.63
CA THR A 161 16.52 -2.74 12.50
C THR A 161 15.02 -2.96 12.46
N ALA A 162 14.24 -1.89 12.26
CA ALA A 162 12.79 -1.95 12.13
C ALA A 162 12.37 -2.19 10.68
N PHE A 163 11.42 -3.09 10.50
CA PHE A 163 10.79 -3.44 9.22
C PHE A 163 9.30 -3.13 9.29
N PRO A 164 8.79 -2.20 8.46
CA PRO A 164 7.40 -1.79 8.53
C PRO A 164 6.45 -2.85 7.92
N LEU A 165 5.24 -2.94 8.48
CA LEU A 165 4.14 -3.79 8.03
C LEU A 165 3.09 -2.90 7.32
N THR A 166 3.36 -2.55 6.07
CA THR A 166 2.64 -1.49 5.34
C THR A 166 1.41 -1.94 4.57
N SER A 167 1.16 -3.27 4.46
CA SER A 167 -0.03 -3.82 3.79
C SER A 167 -1.30 -3.80 4.66
N GLY A 168 -1.25 -3.22 5.86
CA GLY A 168 -2.39 -3.11 6.77
C GLY A 168 -2.65 -4.36 7.61
N ASP A 169 -3.91 -4.54 8.04
CA ASP A 169 -4.34 -5.74 8.76
C ASP A 169 -4.33 -6.96 7.83
N GLY A 170 -4.06 -8.14 8.39
CA GLY A 170 -4.15 -9.39 7.66
C GLY A 170 -2.95 -10.31 7.85
N ALA A 171 -2.84 -11.29 6.95
CA ALA A 171 -1.79 -12.29 6.99
C ALA A 171 -0.52 -11.80 6.29
N TYR A 172 0.60 -11.96 6.98
CA TYR A 172 1.93 -11.71 6.44
C TYR A 172 2.74 -13.00 6.40
N LEU A 173 3.63 -13.10 5.42
CA LEU A 173 4.65 -14.14 5.35
C LEU A 173 6.02 -13.48 5.39
N ILE A 174 6.83 -13.82 6.39
CA ILE A 174 8.21 -13.39 6.53
C ILE A 174 9.13 -14.56 6.20
N LEU A 175 9.97 -14.38 5.17
CA LEU A 175 11.00 -15.33 4.78
C LEU A 175 12.37 -14.73 5.06
N ALA A 176 13.30 -15.54 5.56
CA ALA A 176 14.66 -15.11 5.80
C ALA A 176 15.66 -16.04 5.09
N PHE A 177 16.67 -15.43 4.50
CA PHE A 177 17.70 -16.10 3.73
C PHE A 177 19.09 -15.54 4.06
N GLU A 178 20.07 -16.40 4.26
CA GLU A 178 21.47 -16.02 4.43
C GLU A 178 22.18 -16.01 3.05
N ASP A 179 22.93 -14.96 2.76
CA ASP A 179 23.81 -14.92 1.59
C ASP A 179 25.04 -15.80 1.85
N ILE A 180 25.12 -16.92 1.16
CA ILE A 180 26.24 -17.88 1.25
C ILE A 180 27.31 -17.65 0.18
N GLY A 181 27.25 -16.50 -0.50
CA GLY A 181 28.17 -16.09 -1.54
C GLY A 181 27.82 -16.59 -2.92
N ASN A 182 28.51 -16.04 -3.93
CA ASN A 182 28.29 -16.35 -5.36
C ASN A 182 26.85 -16.14 -5.85
N GLY A 183 26.08 -15.25 -5.21
CA GLY A 183 24.65 -15.00 -5.52
C GLY A 183 23.73 -16.14 -5.08
N GLN A 184 24.16 -16.98 -4.17
CA GLN A 184 23.37 -18.07 -3.60
C GLN A 184 22.90 -17.70 -2.20
N TYR A 185 21.69 -18.16 -1.87
CA TYR A 185 21.03 -17.91 -0.60
C TYR A 185 20.60 -19.24 0.04
N ALA A 186 20.87 -19.39 1.32
CA ALA A 186 20.35 -20.48 2.16
C ALA A 186 19.11 -20.00 2.91
N SER A 187 18.04 -20.79 2.90
CA SER A 187 16.85 -20.47 3.70
C SER A 187 17.14 -20.66 5.19
N LEU A 188 16.90 -19.62 5.98
CA LEU A 188 16.99 -19.69 7.43
C LEU A 188 15.67 -20.17 8.03
N PHE A 189 14.59 -19.46 7.76
CA PHE A 189 13.26 -19.83 8.23
C PHE A 189 12.14 -19.13 7.44
N SER A 190 10.89 -19.56 7.73
CA SER A 190 9.64 -18.97 7.26
C SER A 190 8.73 -18.75 8.47
N TYR A 191 8.15 -17.57 8.59
CA TYR A 191 7.29 -17.20 9.71
C TYR A 191 5.99 -16.57 9.20
N PRO A 192 4.85 -17.25 9.39
CA PRO A 192 3.54 -16.64 9.14
C PRO A 192 3.19 -15.73 10.34
N LEU A 193 2.65 -14.56 10.06
CA LEU A 193 2.28 -13.56 11.06
C LEU A 193 0.91 -12.98 10.72
N ASP A 194 -0.03 -13.06 11.65
CA ASP A 194 -1.31 -12.35 11.55
C ASP A 194 -1.21 -11.02 12.26
N VAL A 195 -1.51 -9.93 11.56
CA VAL A 195 -1.40 -8.56 12.06
C VAL A 195 -2.78 -7.93 12.20
N THR A 196 -3.00 -7.28 13.32
CA THR A 196 -4.09 -6.33 13.54
C THR A 196 -3.47 -5.08 14.12
N LEU A 197 -3.49 -4.01 13.34
CA LEU A 197 -2.85 -2.74 13.72
C LEU A 197 -3.69 -2.02 14.77
N GLU A 198 -3.03 -1.48 15.81
CA GLU A 198 -3.68 -0.57 16.75
C GLU A 198 -4.11 0.73 16.09
N ASN A 199 -3.33 1.18 15.08
CA ASN A 199 -3.62 2.34 14.29
C ASN A 199 -3.00 2.17 12.89
N VAL A 200 -3.79 2.29 11.84
CA VAL A 200 -3.37 2.12 10.44
C VAL A 200 -2.31 3.12 9.96
N PHE A 201 -2.09 4.19 10.70
CA PHE A 201 -1.06 5.20 10.40
C PHE A 201 0.31 4.88 11.00
N LEU A 202 0.40 4.00 11.99
CA LEU A 202 1.65 3.71 12.70
C LEU A 202 2.78 3.22 11.79
N PRO A 203 2.57 2.34 10.79
CA PRO A 203 3.64 1.93 9.87
C PRO A 203 4.29 3.11 9.14
N PHE A 204 3.55 4.23 9.00
CA PHE A 204 3.93 5.46 8.28
C PHE A 204 4.36 6.60 9.20
N LEU A 205 4.63 6.29 10.48
CA LEU A 205 5.12 7.22 11.50
C LEU A 205 6.44 6.74 12.13
N TYR A 206 6.65 5.42 12.20
CA TYR A 206 7.91 4.87 12.72
C TYR A 206 9.05 5.05 11.72
N PRO A 207 10.29 5.29 12.21
CA PRO A 207 11.49 5.12 11.40
C PRO A 207 11.65 3.67 10.96
N ASN A 208 12.31 3.49 9.83
CA ASN A 208 12.64 2.17 9.28
C ASN A 208 13.95 2.26 8.48
N GLN A 209 14.39 1.16 7.87
CA GLN A 209 15.65 1.07 7.14
C GLN A 209 15.82 2.13 6.03
N TYR A 210 14.73 2.58 5.40
CA TYR A 210 14.77 3.55 4.30
C TYR A 210 14.48 4.99 4.74
N VAL A 211 13.93 5.14 5.94
CA VAL A 211 13.61 6.42 6.57
C VAL A 211 14.17 6.38 7.99
N ASP A 212 15.50 6.39 8.07
CA ASP A 212 16.20 6.23 9.34
C ASP A 212 16.41 7.57 10.05
N PHE A 213 15.82 7.71 11.23
CA PHE A 213 15.97 8.86 12.09
C PHE A 213 15.63 8.52 13.55
N SER A 214 16.13 9.34 14.46
CA SER A 214 15.84 9.24 15.89
C SER A 214 15.52 10.62 16.46
N ALA A 215 15.07 10.70 17.70
CA ALA A 215 14.77 11.97 18.36
C ALA A 215 15.99 12.92 18.41
N ASP A 216 17.21 12.38 18.38
CA ASP A 216 18.45 13.15 18.41
C ASP A 216 18.96 13.56 17.02
N SER A 217 18.32 13.10 15.94
CA SER A 217 18.67 13.45 14.57
C SER A 217 18.47 14.96 14.31
N LYS A 218 19.43 15.58 13.63
CA LYS A 218 19.37 17.03 13.33
C LYS A 218 18.15 17.42 12.51
N LEU A 219 17.68 16.53 11.64
CA LEU A 219 16.49 16.76 10.85
C LEU A 219 15.25 17.02 11.71
N VAL A 220 15.14 16.39 12.89
CA VAL A 220 14.00 16.51 13.80
C VAL A 220 13.91 17.92 14.39
N SER A 221 15.01 18.42 14.96
CA SER A 221 15.04 19.79 15.48
C SER A 221 14.88 20.83 14.37
N LEU A 222 15.38 20.54 13.18
CA LEU A 222 15.22 21.39 12.00
C LEU A 222 13.77 21.43 11.53
N ALA A 223 13.10 20.28 11.44
CA ALA A 223 11.69 20.20 11.07
C ALA A 223 10.81 21.01 12.04
N ALA A 224 11.01 20.85 13.34
CA ALA A 224 10.30 21.63 14.36
C ALA A 224 10.52 23.14 14.21
N SER A 225 11.77 23.54 13.96
CA SER A 225 12.10 24.98 13.79
C SER A 225 11.47 25.57 12.54
N LEU A 226 11.49 24.84 11.42
CA LEU A 226 10.92 25.30 10.15
C LEU A 226 9.39 25.38 10.21
N SER A 227 8.75 24.45 10.91
CA SER A 227 7.28 24.37 11.02
C SER A 227 6.70 25.11 12.23
N ALA A 228 7.50 25.89 12.95
CA ALA A 228 7.06 26.55 14.19
C ALA A 228 5.87 27.51 13.99
N ASP A 229 5.81 28.16 12.83
CA ASP A 229 4.74 29.09 12.44
C ASP A 229 3.68 28.44 11.53
N ALA A 230 3.79 27.16 11.24
CA ALA A 230 2.84 26.43 10.40
C ALA A 230 1.60 26.06 11.25
N GLU A 231 0.44 26.61 10.90
CA GLU A 231 -0.80 26.40 11.67
C GLU A 231 -1.43 25.03 11.42
N THR A 232 -1.19 24.44 10.22
CA THR A 232 -1.74 23.17 9.79
C THR A 232 -0.65 22.19 9.35
N ASP A 233 -0.97 20.91 9.29
CA ASP A 233 -0.14 19.86 8.71
C ASP A 233 0.22 20.15 7.24
N LEU A 234 -0.70 20.75 6.48
CA LEU A 234 -0.48 21.19 5.11
C LEU A 234 0.54 22.34 5.03
N ASP A 235 0.48 23.31 5.95
CA ASP A 235 1.45 24.42 5.98
C ASP A 235 2.83 23.89 6.37
N ALA A 236 2.90 22.94 7.31
CA ALA A 236 4.15 22.26 7.65
C ALA A 236 4.72 21.50 6.44
N LEU A 237 3.89 20.74 5.72
CA LEU A 237 4.30 20.05 4.51
C LEU A 237 4.89 21.01 3.47
N ARG A 238 4.24 22.14 3.19
CA ARG A 238 4.76 23.16 2.26
C ARG A 238 6.12 23.68 2.68
N THR A 239 6.22 24.08 3.94
CA THR A 239 7.46 24.68 4.46
C THR A 239 8.63 23.72 4.38
N LEU A 240 8.40 22.45 4.77
CA LEU A 240 9.44 21.42 4.71
C LEU A 240 9.79 21.02 3.27
N TYR A 241 8.80 20.93 2.39
CA TYR A 241 9.01 20.69 0.98
C TYR A 241 9.86 21.79 0.35
N GLU A 242 9.47 23.07 0.53
CA GLU A 242 10.24 24.23 0.01
C GLU A 242 11.68 24.22 0.53
N TYR A 243 11.88 23.91 1.81
CA TYR A 243 13.22 23.78 2.36
C TYR A 243 14.02 22.70 1.64
N VAL A 244 13.48 21.49 1.50
CA VAL A 244 14.19 20.37 0.87
C VAL A 244 14.55 20.70 -0.57
N VAL A 245 13.60 21.15 -1.40
CA VAL A 245 13.83 21.40 -2.83
C VAL A 245 14.72 22.62 -3.12
N THR A 246 14.72 23.61 -2.23
CA THR A 246 15.57 24.83 -2.40
C THR A 246 16.96 24.67 -1.81
N THR A 247 17.12 23.77 -0.83
CA THR A 247 18.38 23.59 -0.10
C THR A 247 19.25 22.50 -0.70
N LEU A 248 18.66 21.42 -1.20
CA LEU A 248 19.38 20.30 -1.76
C LEU A 248 19.64 20.50 -3.25
N THR A 249 20.79 20.01 -3.69
CA THR A 249 21.18 19.96 -5.11
C THR A 249 21.12 18.50 -5.58
N TYR A 250 20.51 18.25 -6.74
CA TYR A 250 20.39 16.90 -7.27
C TYR A 250 21.73 16.35 -7.75
N ASP A 251 22.07 15.15 -7.29
CA ASP A 251 23.33 14.46 -7.60
C ASP A 251 23.14 13.53 -8.83
N ASN A 252 23.38 14.07 -10.00
CA ASN A 252 23.26 13.31 -11.26
C ASN A 252 24.29 12.18 -11.38
N GLU A 253 25.47 12.32 -10.78
CA GLU A 253 26.52 11.29 -10.81
C GLU A 253 26.11 10.11 -9.93
N LYS A 254 25.66 10.38 -8.71
CA LYS A 254 25.11 9.36 -7.81
C LYS A 254 23.90 8.68 -8.43
N ALA A 255 22.96 9.43 -9.02
CA ALA A 255 21.78 8.87 -9.68
C ALA A 255 22.12 7.89 -10.79
N ALA A 256 23.19 8.15 -11.56
CA ALA A 256 23.64 7.28 -12.65
C ALA A 256 24.44 6.04 -12.18
N THR A 257 24.99 6.07 -10.97
CA THR A 257 25.96 5.06 -10.48
C THR A 257 25.50 4.29 -9.24
N VAL A 258 24.43 4.73 -8.59
CA VAL A 258 23.90 4.12 -7.36
C VAL A 258 23.52 2.64 -7.61
N LYS A 259 23.92 1.79 -6.68
CA LYS A 259 23.67 0.34 -6.75
C LYS A 259 22.37 -0.06 -6.05
N ALA A 260 21.87 -1.24 -6.41
CA ALA A 260 20.81 -1.88 -5.66
C ALA A 260 21.24 -2.09 -4.19
N GLY A 261 20.28 -1.91 -3.25
CA GLY A 261 20.57 -1.98 -1.82
C GLY A 261 21.07 -0.67 -1.20
N TYR A 262 21.11 0.42 -1.97
CA TYR A 262 21.43 1.74 -1.42
C TYR A 262 20.40 2.15 -0.36
N LEU A 263 20.89 2.61 0.78
CA LEU A 263 20.10 3.19 1.86
C LEU A 263 20.44 4.68 2.00
N PRO A 264 19.44 5.58 2.10
CA PRO A 264 19.68 7.01 2.31
C PRO A 264 20.32 7.26 3.68
N ASP A 265 21.40 8.05 3.71
CA ASP A 265 21.97 8.63 4.92
C ASP A 265 21.45 10.08 5.03
N LEU A 266 20.47 10.28 5.93
CA LEU A 266 19.77 11.55 6.05
C LEU A 266 20.64 12.64 6.70
N ASP A 267 21.53 12.26 7.62
CA ASP A 267 22.48 13.20 8.24
C ASP A 267 23.55 13.68 7.24
N GLU A 268 24.06 12.79 6.40
CA GLU A 268 24.99 13.16 5.34
C GLU A 268 24.29 13.98 4.24
N THR A 269 23.05 13.64 3.88
CA THR A 269 22.22 14.40 2.94
C THR A 269 22.01 15.84 3.42
N LEU A 270 21.67 16.05 4.69
CA LEU A 270 21.54 17.38 5.28
C LEU A 270 22.86 18.14 5.32
N LYS A 271 23.95 17.45 5.60
CA LYS A 271 25.29 18.05 5.74
C LYS A 271 25.86 18.46 4.39
N THR A 272 25.76 17.59 3.38
CA THR A 272 26.30 17.84 2.03
C THR A 272 25.36 18.68 1.18
N LYS A 273 24.08 18.67 1.51
CA LYS A 273 23.01 19.30 0.73
C LYS A 273 22.93 18.76 -0.70
N THR A 274 23.25 17.49 -0.86
CA THR A 274 23.19 16.80 -2.16
C THR A 274 22.53 15.44 -2.00
N GLY A 275 21.78 14.99 -3.01
CA GLY A 275 21.14 13.69 -3.00
C GLY A 275 20.42 13.37 -4.30
N ILE A 276 19.93 12.14 -4.41
CA ILE A 276 19.04 11.67 -5.49
C ILE A 276 17.59 11.71 -5.02
N CYS A 277 16.64 11.38 -5.91
CA CYS A 277 15.21 11.36 -5.58
C CYS A 277 14.89 10.58 -4.29
N PHE A 278 15.60 9.48 -4.04
CA PHE A 278 15.44 8.68 -2.85
C PHE A 278 15.89 9.40 -1.58
N ASP A 279 17.02 10.12 -1.60
CA ASP A 279 17.49 10.92 -0.45
C ASP A 279 16.52 12.04 -0.12
N TYR A 280 16.02 12.75 -1.14
CA TYR A 280 15.02 13.81 -0.98
C TYR A 280 13.73 13.31 -0.36
N ALA A 281 13.16 12.22 -0.95
CA ALA A 281 11.91 11.64 -0.48
C ALA A 281 12.04 11.09 0.95
N SER A 282 13.14 10.40 1.26
CA SER A 282 13.39 9.86 2.60
C SER A 282 13.59 10.96 3.64
N LEU A 283 14.32 12.03 3.31
CA LEU A 283 14.52 13.17 4.20
C LEU A 283 13.21 13.87 4.52
N LEU A 284 12.41 14.18 3.49
CA LEU A 284 11.12 14.84 3.68
C LEU A 284 10.15 13.95 4.46
N THR A 285 10.14 12.63 4.19
CA THR A 285 9.36 11.64 4.96
C THR A 285 9.76 11.65 6.45
N ALA A 286 11.05 11.62 6.75
CA ALA A 286 11.55 11.64 8.13
C ALA A 286 11.16 12.93 8.86
N MET A 287 11.29 14.09 8.20
CA MET A 287 10.89 15.38 8.75
C MET A 287 9.39 15.42 9.07
N LEU A 288 8.54 14.96 8.17
CA LEU A 288 7.07 14.91 8.36
C LEU A 288 6.68 13.93 9.46
N ARG A 289 7.23 12.71 9.46
CA ARG A 289 6.96 11.70 10.50
C ARG A 289 7.36 12.22 11.89
N SER A 290 8.46 12.95 11.99
CA SER A 290 8.91 13.53 13.26
C SER A 290 7.94 14.58 13.83
N LEU A 291 7.04 15.11 13.00
CA LEU A 291 5.96 16.04 13.37
C LEU A 291 4.60 15.35 13.51
N SER A 292 4.55 14.02 13.61
CA SER A 292 3.31 13.23 13.64
C SER A 292 2.45 13.32 12.37
N ILE A 293 3.02 13.64 11.22
CA ILE A 293 2.33 13.67 9.94
C ILE A 293 2.59 12.32 9.24
N PRO A 294 1.58 11.43 9.11
CA PRO A 294 1.76 10.12 8.49
C PRO A 294 2.20 10.29 7.03
N THR A 295 3.34 9.70 6.68
CA THR A 295 3.95 9.88 5.37
C THR A 295 4.48 8.55 4.84
N ARG A 296 4.07 8.18 3.64
CA ARG A 296 4.56 7.03 2.89
C ARG A 296 5.74 7.45 2.02
N LEU A 297 6.84 6.74 2.15
CA LEU A 297 7.89 6.76 1.15
C LEU A 297 7.51 5.77 0.05
N ALA A 298 7.24 6.26 -1.14
CA ALA A 298 6.84 5.46 -2.29
C ALA A 298 8.00 5.28 -3.26
N ILE A 299 8.21 4.06 -3.74
CA ILE A 299 9.22 3.71 -4.74
C ILE A 299 8.55 3.00 -5.90
N GLY A 300 8.94 3.35 -7.12
CA GLY A 300 8.38 2.76 -8.33
C GLY A 300 9.08 3.25 -9.58
N TYR A 301 8.32 3.48 -10.63
CA TYR A 301 8.81 3.99 -11.91
C TYR A 301 8.03 5.21 -12.35
N SER A 302 8.75 6.17 -12.93
CA SER A 302 8.20 7.23 -13.77
C SER A 302 8.60 6.95 -15.22
N GLY A 303 7.66 6.44 -16.03
CA GLY A 303 7.99 5.79 -17.28
C GLY A 303 8.91 4.59 -17.04
N ASP A 304 10.11 4.60 -17.66
CA ASP A 304 11.12 3.53 -17.51
C ASP A 304 12.18 3.84 -16.42
N VAL A 305 12.09 4.99 -15.76
CA VAL A 305 13.07 5.45 -14.76
C VAL A 305 12.61 5.10 -13.36
N LYS A 306 13.44 4.39 -12.60
CA LYS A 306 13.17 4.12 -11.17
C LYS A 306 13.15 5.44 -10.40
N HIS A 307 12.12 5.62 -9.59
CA HIS A 307 11.84 6.89 -8.94
C HIS A 307 11.34 6.71 -7.51
N ALA A 308 11.54 7.73 -6.67
CA ALA A 308 11.00 7.80 -5.33
C ALA A 308 10.21 9.11 -5.15
N TRP A 309 9.09 9.02 -4.43
CA TRP A 309 8.21 10.14 -4.08
C TRP A 309 7.58 9.91 -2.71
N ILE A 310 6.73 10.83 -2.27
CA ILE A 310 6.00 10.69 -1.02
C ILE A 310 4.50 10.81 -1.22
N ASP A 311 3.75 10.09 -0.39
CA ASP A 311 2.32 10.28 -0.17
C ASP A 311 2.14 10.73 1.29
N VAL A 312 1.32 11.75 1.53
CA VAL A 312 1.16 12.37 2.84
C VAL A 312 -0.31 12.33 3.28
N TYR A 313 -0.56 11.97 4.51
CA TYR A 313 -1.90 12.09 5.08
C TYR A 313 -2.09 13.49 5.66
N ILE A 314 -3.07 14.20 5.12
CA ILE A 314 -3.51 15.52 5.59
C ILE A 314 -4.86 15.36 6.28
N GLU A 315 -4.97 15.80 7.53
CA GLU A 315 -6.16 15.54 8.36
C GLU A 315 -7.47 16.00 7.67
N SER A 316 -7.43 17.15 7.01
CA SER A 316 -8.61 17.72 6.33
C SER A 316 -8.96 17.07 4.99
N VAL A 317 -8.06 16.23 4.41
CA VAL A 317 -8.16 15.73 3.03
C VAL A 317 -8.10 14.20 2.96
N GLY A 318 -7.31 13.56 3.83
CA GLY A 318 -6.93 12.16 3.74
C GLY A 318 -5.56 11.98 3.05
N TRP A 319 -5.30 10.80 2.49
CA TRP A 319 -4.07 10.52 1.77
C TRP A 319 -3.99 11.34 0.47
N VAL A 320 -2.95 12.15 0.36
CA VAL A 320 -2.56 12.88 -0.85
C VAL A 320 -1.38 12.16 -1.46
N GLU A 321 -1.58 11.58 -2.63
CA GLU A 321 -0.56 10.79 -3.32
C GLU A 321 0.35 11.67 -4.19
N LYS A 322 1.62 11.27 -4.33
CA LYS A 322 2.59 11.89 -5.23
C LYS A 322 2.83 13.38 -4.96
N VAL A 323 2.84 13.76 -3.69
CA VAL A 323 2.95 15.16 -3.23
C VAL A 323 4.25 15.83 -3.69
N ALA A 324 5.36 15.10 -3.71
CA ALA A 324 6.64 15.61 -4.14
C ALA A 324 7.21 14.74 -5.26
N GLN A 325 7.33 15.30 -6.45
CA GLN A 325 7.80 14.62 -7.65
C GLN A 325 8.96 15.38 -8.28
N PHE A 326 9.94 14.66 -8.81
CA PHE A 326 11.01 15.21 -9.62
C PHE A 326 10.79 14.82 -11.09
N ASP A 327 10.57 15.77 -12.00
CA ASP A 327 10.26 15.51 -13.41
C ASP A 327 11.49 15.28 -14.31
N GLY A 328 12.68 15.15 -13.70
CA GLY A 328 13.95 15.02 -14.41
C GLY A 328 14.72 16.34 -14.55
N ASN A 329 14.07 17.49 -14.32
CA ASN A 329 14.66 18.82 -14.35
C ASN A 329 14.43 19.59 -13.06
N GLU A 330 13.22 19.50 -12.50
CA GLU A 330 12.84 20.23 -11.29
C GLU A 330 11.89 19.41 -10.43
N TRP A 331 11.83 19.73 -9.14
CA TRP A 331 10.84 19.21 -8.20
C TRP A 331 9.53 19.97 -8.40
N LYS A 332 8.44 19.21 -8.53
CA LYS A 332 7.08 19.75 -8.57
C LYS A 332 6.37 19.39 -7.29
N PHE A 333 6.01 20.44 -6.55
CA PHE A 333 4.98 20.33 -5.53
C PHE A 333 3.63 20.46 -6.23
N MET A 334 2.68 19.63 -5.84
CA MET A 334 1.34 19.70 -6.40
C MET A 334 0.63 20.94 -5.84
N ASP A 335 0.77 22.01 -6.60
CA ASP A 335 0.07 23.28 -6.78
C ASP A 335 -0.28 24.21 -5.62
N PRO A 336 -0.04 25.50 -5.86
CA PRO A 336 -0.47 26.63 -5.02
C PRO A 336 -2.00 26.86 -4.92
N THR A 337 -2.84 26.22 -5.74
CA THR A 337 -4.30 26.24 -5.58
C THR A 337 -4.82 25.50 -4.37
N PHE A 338 -3.97 24.75 -3.68
CA PHE A 338 -4.25 24.30 -2.33
C PHE A 338 -4.73 25.43 -1.40
N ASP A 339 -4.29 26.66 -1.66
CA ASP A 339 -4.73 27.84 -0.90
C ASP A 339 -6.18 28.25 -1.16
N SER A 340 -6.69 28.05 -2.36
CA SER A 340 -8.06 28.46 -2.72
C SER A 340 -9.10 27.37 -2.52
N ALA A 341 -8.68 26.10 -2.49
CA ALA A 341 -9.55 24.93 -2.42
C ALA A 341 -9.77 24.40 -1.01
N GLY A 342 -9.38 25.11 0.03
CA GLY A 342 -9.41 24.72 1.45
C GLY A 342 -10.74 24.15 2.00
N LYS A 343 -11.67 23.74 1.13
CA LYS A 343 -12.93 23.08 1.47
C LYS A 343 -13.39 22.02 0.45
N ASP A 344 -12.68 21.78 -0.65
CA ASP A 344 -13.14 20.85 -1.68
C ASP A 344 -12.08 19.78 -2.00
N SER A 345 -12.18 18.65 -1.28
CA SER A 345 -11.28 17.51 -1.41
C SER A 345 -11.33 16.84 -2.80
N GLU A 346 -12.41 17.09 -3.58
CA GLU A 346 -12.61 16.55 -4.91
C GLU A 346 -11.80 17.34 -5.95
N ALA A 347 -11.75 18.67 -5.83
CA ALA A 347 -10.92 19.53 -6.66
C ALA A 347 -9.42 19.26 -6.47
N ILE A 348 -9.01 18.92 -5.26
CA ILE A 348 -7.62 18.49 -4.96
C ILE A 348 -7.29 17.18 -5.67
N ARG A 349 -8.22 16.21 -5.70
CA ARG A 349 -8.05 14.91 -6.38
C ARG A 349 -8.03 15.03 -7.90
N GLU A 350 -8.84 15.92 -8.49
CA GLU A 350 -8.84 16.16 -9.95
C GLU A 350 -7.56 16.86 -10.41
N TYR A 351 -6.96 17.67 -9.57
CA TYR A 351 -5.75 18.42 -9.90
C TYR A 351 -4.46 17.58 -9.78
N ILE A 352 -4.48 16.44 -9.12
CA ILE A 352 -3.37 15.46 -9.10
C ILE A 352 -3.12 15.06 -10.56
N GLY A 353 -2.17 15.75 -11.20
CA GLY A 353 -1.86 15.65 -12.62
C GLY A 353 -1.75 14.21 -13.11
N ASP A 354 -1.76 13.99 -14.41
CA ASP A 354 -1.83 12.66 -15.06
C ASP A 354 -0.87 11.64 -14.41
N ALA A 355 -1.39 10.96 -13.38
CA ALA A 355 -0.69 9.96 -12.60
C ALA A 355 -0.40 8.68 -13.39
N SER A 356 -0.86 8.61 -14.66
CA SER A 356 -0.77 7.42 -15.52
C SER A 356 0.67 7.02 -15.84
N ASN A 357 1.63 7.93 -15.69
CA ASN A 357 3.04 7.68 -15.95
C ASN A 357 3.80 7.07 -14.76
N TYR A 358 3.18 6.95 -13.58
CA TYR A 358 3.81 6.44 -12.37
C TYR A 358 3.28 5.06 -12.02
N THR A 359 4.19 4.09 -11.92
CA THR A 359 3.86 2.73 -11.46
C THR A 359 4.48 2.52 -10.09
N LEU A 360 3.63 2.41 -9.07
CA LEU A 360 4.04 2.10 -7.70
C LEU A 360 4.55 0.66 -7.61
N GLN A 361 5.68 0.46 -6.91
CA GLN A 361 6.21 -0.86 -6.56
C GLN A 361 6.18 -1.13 -5.07
N TYR A 362 6.64 -0.16 -4.25
CA TYR A 362 6.83 -0.31 -2.82
C TYR A 362 6.36 0.93 -2.06
N VAL A 363 5.86 0.70 -0.86
CA VAL A 363 5.46 1.72 0.11
C VAL A 363 6.12 1.40 1.46
N TYR A 364 6.86 2.38 2.00
CA TYR A 364 7.58 2.25 3.27
C TYR A 364 7.18 3.31 4.27
#